data_496b73577d6540e424404a51293ea14f
#
_entry.id   496b73577d6540e424404a51293ea14f
#
_cell.length_a   1.000
_cell.length_b   1.000
_cell.length_c   1.000
_cell.angle_alpha   90.00
_cell.angle_beta   90.00
_cell.angle_gamma   90.00
#
_symmetry.space_group_name_H-M   'P 1'
#
loop_
_entity.id
_entity.type
_entity.pdbx_description
1 polymer ?
#
loop_
_entity_poly.entity_id
_entity_poly.type
_entity_poly.pdbx_seq_one_letter_code
_entity_poly.pdbx_strand_id
1 'polypeptide(L)'
;MALASCLPPLILLLFLFLFLFLTLGISGVHSSTTLSPSAAMQSLAQKRKPAMDSELPFTAHFFPQQLDHFTFRPKAYHVFYQKYLINSTYWDQGPVHTAPIFVYTGNEGNIEWFAANTGFMLDIAPKFKALLVFIEHRFYGESMPFGNDSYESAEELGYLTSTQALADYAILIRSLKKNLSAEASPVVVFGGSYGGMLAAWFRLKYPHITIGALASSAPILQFDHIVPWSSFYDGVSQDFKDESINCFEVIKDSWDELMVVGAKKGGMLELTKTFRACKKLQSVYSVRDWLWTAFVYTAMIDYPTPANFLMPLPAYPVKEMCRIIDGFPAGEDILIKVFSAASLYYNYSSTNSCFDIENGSDPHGLHGWDWQACTEMVMPMTSSNESMFPPSTYDYKEFGDQCMTKYEVRPRPHWITTEYGGNKIELVLKRFGSNIIFSNGMRDPWSRGGVLKNISSSIIALVTPLGAHHLDFRAATKDDPKWLKEQRETEVKIIQGWIDQYYEDLRK
;
A
#
# COMPACT_ATOMS: atom_id res chain seq x y z
N MET A 1 -51.56 -32.39 43.88
CA MET A 1 -52.05 -31.14 44.44
C MET A 1 -50.77 -30.26 44.63
N ALA A 2 -50.50 -29.53 43.70
CA ALA A 2 -50.54 -28.12 43.37
C ALA A 2 -50.24 -27.19 44.53
N LEU A 3 -49.20 -26.41 44.37
CA LEU A 3 -49.23 -24.96 44.61
C LEU A 3 -47.94 -24.33 44.01
N ALA A 4 -48.10 -23.78 42.82
CA ALA A 4 -47.17 -22.86 42.25
C ALA A 4 -47.42 -21.48 42.83
N SER A 5 -46.45 -20.80 43.39
CA SER A 5 -46.51 -19.39 43.77
C SER A 5 -45.83 -18.53 42.72
N CYS A 6 -46.68 -17.82 41.96
CA CYS A 6 -46.27 -16.73 41.05
C CYS A 6 -45.65 -15.57 41.83
N LEU A 7 -44.46 -15.16 41.47
CA LEU A 7 -43.89 -13.84 41.80
C LEU A 7 -44.27 -12.86 40.68
N PRO A 8 -44.61 -11.61 41.00
CA PRO A 8 -45.08 -10.66 39.99
C PRO A 8 -43.94 -10.13 39.11
N PRO A 9 -44.22 -9.80 37.83
CA PRO A 9 -43.25 -9.46 36.81
C PRO A 9 -42.46 -8.14 37.07
N LEU A 10 -42.83 -7.39 38.11
CA LEU A 10 -42.20 -6.10 38.43
C LEU A 10 -40.84 -6.27 39.11
N ILE A 11 -40.55 -7.39 39.76
CA ILE A 11 -39.25 -7.63 40.44
C ILE A 11 -38.20 -8.13 39.44
N LEU A 12 -38.61 -8.77 38.35
CA LEU A 12 -37.70 -9.22 37.29
C LEU A 12 -37.14 -8.05 36.45
N LEU A 13 -37.94 -6.97 36.28
CA LEU A 13 -37.50 -5.76 35.58
C LEU A 13 -36.51 -4.94 36.37
N LEU A 14 -36.61 -4.92 37.70
CA LEU A 14 -35.64 -4.18 38.55
C LEU A 14 -34.30 -4.87 38.60
N PHE A 15 -34.20 -6.18 38.54
CA PHE A 15 -32.92 -6.90 38.46
C PHE A 15 -32.24 -6.77 37.09
N LEU A 16 -32.99 -6.67 36.02
CA LEU A 16 -32.42 -6.40 34.68
C LEU A 16 -31.87 -4.96 34.54
N PHE A 17 -32.51 -3.98 35.18
CA PHE A 17 -32.02 -2.62 35.17
C PHE A 17 -30.79 -2.40 36.08
N LEU A 18 -30.69 -3.13 37.20
CA LEU A 18 -29.48 -3.06 38.05
C LEU A 18 -28.25 -3.76 37.44
N PHE A 19 -28.45 -4.80 36.62
CA PHE A 19 -27.36 -5.44 35.86
C PHE A 19 -26.87 -4.59 34.68
N LEU A 20 -27.75 -3.76 34.08
CA LEU A 20 -27.37 -2.89 32.97
C LEU A 20 -26.55 -1.65 33.44
N PHE A 21 -26.69 -1.21 34.70
CA PHE A 21 -25.93 -0.08 35.24
C PHE A 21 -24.59 -0.49 35.89
N LEU A 22 -24.38 -1.77 36.21
CA LEU A 22 -23.12 -2.29 36.75
C LEU A 22 -22.12 -2.75 35.66
N THR A 23 -22.54 -2.80 34.39
CA THR A 23 -21.64 -3.15 33.27
C THR A 23 -21.14 -1.93 32.47
N LEU A 24 -21.56 -0.72 32.85
CA LEU A 24 -21.14 0.54 32.20
C LEU A 24 -20.07 1.32 33.00
N GLY A 25 -19.52 0.69 34.03
CA GLY A 25 -18.40 1.28 34.78
C GLY A 25 -17.22 0.31 34.78
N ILE A 26 -16.09 0.78 34.21
CA ILE A 26 -14.77 0.18 34.23
C ILE A 26 -14.51 -0.85 33.11
N SER A 27 -14.14 -0.37 31.97
CA SER A 27 -13.12 -0.97 31.11
C SER A 27 -12.57 0.11 30.20
N GLY A 28 -11.78 1.00 30.73
CA GLY A 28 -10.77 1.70 29.97
C GLY A 28 -9.67 0.69 29.63
N VAL A 29 -9.94 -0.24 28.72
CA VAL A 29 -8.89 -1.02 28.08
C VAL A 29 -8.19 -0.07 27.13
N HIS A 30 -7.00 0.35 27.51
CA HIS A 30 -6.07 1.02 26.62
C HIS A 30 -5.68 0.03 25.52
N SER A 31 -6.47 -0.01 24.45
CA SER A 31 -6.08 -0.66 23.21
C SER A 31 -4.95 0.16 22.60
N SER A 32 -3.73 -0.31 22.74
CA SER A 32 -2.61 0.17 21.93
C SER A 32 -2.81 -0.40 20.52
N THR A 33 -3.74 0.20 19.76
CA THR A 33 -3.88 -0.13 18.36
C THR A 33 -2.61 0.31 17.64
N THR A 34 -1.72 -0.64 17.36
CA THR A 34 -0.71 -0.45 16.35
C THR A 34 -1.45 -0.28 15.02
N LEU A 35 -1.49 0.94 14.52
CA LEU A 35 -1.98 1.19 13.18
C LEU A 35 -1.15 0.34 12.22
N SER A 36 -1.80 -0.56 11.49
CA SER A 36 -1.16 -1.09 10.29
C SER A 36 -0.83 0.09 9.38
N PRO A 37 0.25 0.04 8.58
CA PRO A 37 0.54 1.08 7.60
C PRO A 37 -0.65 1.43 6.71
N SER A 38 -1.58 0.50 6.51
CA SER A 38 -2.84 0.68 5.80
C SER A 38 -3.84 1.58 6.52
N ALA A 39 -3.99 1.49 7.84
CA ALA A 39 -4.85 2.40 8.59
C ALA A 39 -4.31 3.83 8.59
N ALA A 40 -2.97 3.97 8.57
CA ALA A 40 -2.32 5.25 8.40
C ALA A 40 -2.51 5.80 6.96
N MET A 41 -2.55 4.98 5.91
CA MET A 41 -2.90 5.41 4.55
C MET A 41 -4.29 6.05 4.47
N GLN A 42 -5.25 5.55 5.24
CA GLN A 42 -6.61 6.10 5.25
C GLN A 42 -6.72 7.49 5.87
N SER A 43 -5.87 7.84 6.84
CA SER A 43 -5.97 9.14 7.51
C SER A 43 -5.46 10.32 6.67
N LEU A 44 -4.74 10.06 5.57
CA LEU A 44 -3.92 11.05 4.88
C LEU A 44 -4.53 11.70 3.67
N ALA A 45 -5.53 11.10 3.16
CA ALA A 45 -6.12 11.54 1.92
C ALA A 45 -7.02 12.78 2.10
N GLN A 46 -6.56 13.82 2.77
CA GLN A 46 -7.31 15.07 2.92
C GLN A 46 -7.35 15.90 1.64
N LYS A 47 -8.58 16.02 1.11
CA LYS A 47 -9.08 17.09 0.23
C LYS A 47 -8.04 17.81 -0.65
N ARG A 48 -7.54 17.17 -1.66
CA ARG A 48 -7.24 17.77 -2.97
C ARG A 48 -7.44 16.70 -4.02
N LYS A 49 -8.34 16.94 -5.01
CA LYS A 49 -8.08 16.37 -6.32
C LYS A 49 -6.63 16.73 -6.61
N PRO A 50 -5.73 15.77 -6.91
CA PRO A 50 -4.44 16.16 -7.46
C PRO A 50 -4.76 17.09 -8.61
N ALA A 51 -4.11 18.23 -8.64
CA ALA A 51 -4.10 19.05 -9.83
C ALA A 51 -3.31 18.24 -10.88
N MET A 52 -4.01 17.35 -11.56
CA MET A 52 -3.53 16.71 -12.78
C MET A 52 -3.70 17.75 -13.89
N ASP A 53 -2.79 18.72 -13.94
CA ASP A 53 -2.77 19.79 -14.94
C ASP A 53 -2.25 19.31 -16.31
N SER A 54 -2.01 18.01 -16.51
CA SER A 54 -1.79 17.43 -17.82
C SER A 54 -2.72 16.24 -18.00
N GLU A 55 -3.50 16.23 -19.08
CA GLU A 55 -4.24 15.04 -19.48
C GLU A 55 -3.25 13.86 -19.60
N LEU A 56 -3.51 12.80 -18.85
CA LEU A 56 -2.75 11.58 -19.00
C LEU A 56 -2.89 11.09 -20.45
N PRO A 57 -1.82 10.64 -21.10
CA PRO A 57 -1.86 10.21 -22.50
C PRO A 57 -2.52 8.81 -22.64
N PHE A 58 -3.64 8.59 -21.94
CA PHE A 58 -4.35 7.32 -21.89
C PHE A 58 -5.82 7.48 -22.24
N THR A 59 -6.37 6.48 -22.91
CA THR A 59 -7.81 6.35 -23.11
C THR A 59 -8.36 5.34 -22.10
N ALA A 60 -9.42 5.73 -21.39
CA ALA A 60 -10.11 4.84 -20.44
C ALA A 60 -11.11 3.95 -21.17
N HIS A 61 -11.14 2.68 -20.78
CA HIS A 61 -12.05 1.65 -21.27
C HIS A 61 -12.61 0.84 -20.10
N PHE A 62 -13.72 0.16 -20.36
CA PHE A 62 -14.35 -0.73 -19.39
C PHE A 62 -14.54 -2.12 -20.00
N PHE A 63 -14.15 -3.14 -19.24
CA PHE A 63 -14.22 -4.54 -19.64
C PHE A 63 -15.25 -5.27 -18.76
N PRO A 64 -16.20 -6.04 -19.36
CA PRO A 64 -17.13 -6.84 -18.58
C PRO A 64 -16.41 -8.02 -17.94
N GLN A 65 -16.28 -7.98 -16.60
CA GLN A 65 -15.67 -9.02 -15.79
C GLN A 65 -16.70 -9.83 -15.03
N GLN A 66 -16.46 -11.12 -14.88
CA GLN A 66 -17.25 -11.96 -13.98
C GLN A 66 -16.90 -11.65 -12.53
N LEU A 67 -17.92 -11.66 -11.66
CA LEU A 67 -17.74 -11.41 -10.23
C LEU A 67 -16.84 -12.46 -9.59
N ASP A 68 -17.05 -13.76 -9.92
CA ASP A 68 -16.32 -14.88 -9.33
C ASP A 68 -15.77 -15.81 -10.42
N HIS A 69 -14.46 -15.94 -10.49
CA HIS A 69 -13.76 -16.78 -11.49
C HIS A 69 -13.62 -18.24 -11.04
N PHE A 70 -13.88 -18.55 -9.79
CA PHE A 70 -13.51 -19.84 -9.18
C PHE A 70 -14.70 -20.72 -8.82
N THR A 71 -15.93 -20.19 -8.86
CA THR A 71 -17.13 -20.98 -8.61
C THR A 71 -18.13 -20.90 -9.76
N PHE A 72 -19.05 -21.87 -9.82
CA PHE A 72 -20.14 -21.94 -10.81
C PHE A 72 -21.51 -21.69 -10.16
N ARG A 73 -21.53 -20.93 -9.05
CA ARG A 73 -22.80 -20.52 -8.41
C ARG A 73 -23.51 -19.47 -9.27
N PRO A 74 -24.84 -19.38 -9.23
CA PRO A 74 -25.55 -18.37 -10.05
C PRO A 74 -25.05 -16.94 -9.86
N LYS A 75 -24.73 -16.51 -8.64
CA LYS A 75 -24.14 -15.19 -8.35
C LYS A 75 -22.75 -14.98 -9.01
N ALA A 76 -21.99 -16.05 -9.28
CA ALA A 76 -20.68 -15.95 -9.92
C ALA A 76 -20.73 -15.36 -11.33
N TYR A 77 -21.90 -15.51 -12.00
CA TYR A 77 -22.10 -14.99 -13.36
C TYR A 77 -22.56 -13.53 -13.38
N HIS A 78 -22.66 -12.86 -12.21
CA HIS A 78 -22.82 -11.42 -12.17
C HIS A 78 -21.63 -10.76 -12.86
N VAL A 79 -21.88 -9.70 -13.63
CA VAL A 79 -20.86 -8.98 -14.38
C VAL A 79 -20.74 -7.57 -13.84
N PHE A 80 -19.51 -7.14 -13.61
CA PHE A 80 -19.19 -5.75 -13.36
C PHE A 80 -18.27 -5.19 -14.46
N TYR A 81 -18.10 -3.88 -14.51
CA TYR A 81 -17.29 -3.23 -15.51
C TYR A 81 -15.95 -2.80 -14.90
N GLN A 82 -14.88 -3.53 -15.25
CA GLN A 82 -13.52 -3.24 -14.81
C GLN A 82 -12.91 -2.18 -15.69
N LYS A 83 -12.44 -1.09 -15.09
CA LYS A 83 -11.73 -0.03 -15.78
C LYS A 83 -10.31 -0.44 -16.15
N TYR A 84 -9.86 -0.01 -17.32
CA TYR A 84 -8.46 -0.07 -17.72
C TYR A 84 -8.11 1.12 -18.62
N LEU A 85 -6.84 1.51 -18.58
CA LEU A 85 -6.31 2.60 -19.38
C LEU A 85 -5.42 2.01 -20.50
N ILE A 86 -5.48 2.60 -21.67
CA ILE A 86 -4.67 2.19 -22.82
C ILE A 86 -3.91 3.38 -23.40
N ASN A 87 -2.64 3.16 -23.77
CA ASN A 87 -1.87 4.07 -24.60
C ASN A 87 -1.20 3.29 -25.74
N SER A 88 -1.62 3.58 -26.96
CA SER A 88 -1.11 2.96 -28.20
C SER A 88 -0.20 3.89 -29.01
N THR A 89 0.23 5.01 -28.45
CA THR A 89 0.99 6.05 -29.18
C THR A 89 2.23 5.48 -29.89
N TYR A 90 2.93 4.56 -29.24
CA TYR A 90 4.17 3.98 -29.77
C TYR A 90 3.98 2.56 -30.29
N TRP A 91 2.78 2.00 -30.18
CA TRP A 91 2.55 0.61 -30.53
C TRP A 91 2.64 0.39 -32.03
N ASP A 92 3.39 -0.63 -32.45
CA ASP A 92 3.56 -0.97 -33.86
C ASP A 92 2.27 -1.56 -34.42
N GLN A 93 1.60 -0.80 -35.27
CA GLN A 93 0.32 -1.15 -35.88
C GLN A 93 0.48 -1.86 -37.22
N GLY A 94 1.61 -2.55 -37.46
CA GLY A 94 1.77 -3.37 -38.66
C GLY A 94 0.66 -4.43 -38.84
N PRO A 95 0.57 -5.11 -40.00
CA PRO A 95 -0.52 -6.04 -40.31
C PRO A 95 -0.62 -7.24 -39.38
N VAL A 96 0.44 -7.55 -38.65
CA VAL A 96 0.48 -8.55 -37.56
C VAL A 96 1.13 -7.89 -36.38
N HIS A 97 0.33 -7.59 -35.35
CA HIS A 97 0.83 -6.98 -34.13
C HIS A 97 1.69 -7.99 -33.34
N THR A 98 2.98 -7.78 -33.36
CA THR A 98 3.95 -8.59 -32.60
C THR A 98 4.65 -7.79 -31.52
N ALA A 99 4.62 -6.46 -31.57
CA ALA A 99 5.22 -5.62 -30.55
C ALA A 99 4.65 -5.92 -29.13
N PRO A 100 5.45 -5.78 -28.07
CA PRO A 100 5.06 -6.20 -26.74
C PRO A 100 3.91 -5.38 -26.16
N ILE A 101 3.19 -5.99 -25.23
CA ILE A 101 2.17 -5.35 -24.40
C ILE A 101 2.74 -5.25 -22.98
N PHE A 102 2.87 -4.04 -22.47
CA PHE A 102 3.29 -3.74 -21.11
C PHE A 102 2.06 -3.49 -20.25
N VAL A 103 1.84 -4.32 -19.25
CA VAL A 103 0.65 -4.27 -18.41
C VAL A 103 1.03 -3.89 -16.99
N TYR A 104 0.43 -2.83 -16.47
CA TYR A 104 0.49 -2.50 -15.05
C TYR A 104 -0.62 -3.25 -14.29
N THR A 105 -0.24 -4.01 -13.28
CA THR A 105 -1.16 -4.72 -12.36
C THR A 105 -1.60 -3.73 -11.28
N GLY A 106 -2.83 -3.23 -11.40
CA GLY A 106 -3.38 -2.20 -10.53
C GLY A 106 -3.35 -2.58 -9.05
N ASN A 107 -3.08 -1.59 -8.24
CA ASN A 107 -3.00 -1.71 -6.79
C ASN A 107 -4.33 -1.33 -6.11
N GLU A 108 -4.22 -1.08 -4.78
CA GLU A 108 -5.23 -0.61 -3.86
C GLU A 108 -5.56 0.88 -4.03
N GLY A 109 -6.07 1.29 -5.20
CA GLY A 109 -6.46 2.66 -5.49
C GLY A 109 -6.91 2.84 -6.94
N ASN A 110 -7.31 4.05 -7.31
CA ASN A 110 -7.70 4.33 -8.68
C ASN A 110 -6.51 4.24 -9.64
N ILE A 111 -6.77 3.77 -10.85
CA ILE A 111 -5.70 3.44 -11.79
C ILE A 111 -5.03 4.67 -12.40
N GLU A 112 -5.71 5.82 -12.48
CA GLU A 112 -5.15 7.07 -12.96
C GLU A 112 -4.03 7.57 -12.06
N TRP A 113 -4.20 7.41 -10.74
CA TRP A 113 -3.15 7.78 -9.80
C TRP A 113 -1.87 6.97 -10.02
N PHE A 114 -2.00 5.66 -10.23
CA PHE A 114 -0.85 4.80 -10.53
C PHE A 114 -0.26 5.13 -11.90
N ALA A 115 -1.08 5.35 -12.93
CA ALA A 115 -0.60 5.72 -14.26
C ALA A 115 0.17 7.06 -14.24
N ALA A 116 -0.29 8.05 -13.48
CA ALA A 116 0.40 9.33 -13.31
C ALA A 116 1.75 9.19 -12.59
N ASN A 117 1.92 8.13 -11.80
CA ASN A 117 3.09 7.91 -10.96
C ASN A 117 4.04 6.81 -11.48
N THR A 118 3.76 6.21 -12.65
CA THR A 118 4.55 5.14 -13.26
C THR A 118 5.12 5.59 -14.61
N GLY A 119 5.83 6.72 -14.62
CA GLY A 119 6.40 7.30 -15.85
C GLY A 119 7.43 6.43 -16.54
N PHE A 120 8.12 5.52 -15.83
CA PHE A 120 9.07 4.58 -16.41
C PHE A 120 8.49 3.79 -17.58
N MET A 121 7.26 3.30 -17.47
CA MET A 121 6.62 2.56 -18.57
C MET A 121 6.43 3.44 -19.80
N LEU A 122 6.08 4.73 -19.63
CA LEU A 122 5.99 5.71 -20.71
C LEU A 122 7.36 6.00 -21.32
N ASP A 123 8.41 6.11 -20.49
CA ASP A 123 9.78 6.41 -20.94
C ASP A 123 10.35 5.28 -21.81
N ILE A 124 10.03 4.02 -21.52
CA ILE A 124 10.54 2.87 -22.27
C ILE A 124 9.66 2.42 -23.44
N ALA A 125 8.38 2.82 -23.47
CA ALA A 125 7.43 2.41 -24.53
C ALA A 125 7.92 2.70 -25.96
N PRO A 126 8.54 3.86 -26.25
CA PRO A 126 9.07 4.13 -27.60
C PRO A 126 10.14 3.13 -28.05
N LYS A 127 11.03 2.74 -27.14
CA LYS A 127 12.12 1.79 -27.43
C LYS A 127 11.59 0.41 -27.82
N PHE A 128 10.57 -0.06 -27.12
CA PHE A 128 9.98 -1.37 -27.34
C PHE A 128 8.84 -1.35 -28.36
N LYS A 129 8.40 -0.16 -28.81
CA LYS A 129 7.16 0.03 -29.57
C LYS A 129 5.98 -0.63 -28.86
N ALA A 130 5.90 -0.49 -27.54
CA ALA A 130 4.98 -1.23 -26.70
C ALA A 130 3.60 -0.57 -26.63
N LEU A 131 2.55 -1.41 -26.55
CA LEU A 131 1.25 -1.02 -26.07
C LEU A 131 1.32 -0.93 -24.53
N LEU A 132 0.84 0.18 -23.96
CA LEU A 132 0.71 0.32 -22.52
C LEU A 132 -0.73 0.07 -22.08
N VAL A 133 -0.90 -0.76 -21.06
CA VAL A 133 -2.20 -1.09 -20.47
C VAL A 133 -2.08 -1.00 -18.95
N PHE A 134 -2.95 -0.23 -18.31
CA PHE A 134 -3.05 -0.13 -16.87
C PHE A 134 -4.40 -0.68 -16.46
N ILE A 135 -4.44 -1.79 -15.72
CA ILE A 135 -5.69 -2.46 -15.34
C ILE A 135 -6.02 -2.10 -13.89
N GLU A 136 -7.19 -1.54 -13.65
CA GLU A 136 -7.64 -1.22 -12.31
C GLU A 136 -8.00 -2.48 -11.53
N HIS A 137 -7.66 -2.51 -10.24
CA HIS A 137 -8.02 -3.61 -9.37
C HIS A 137 -9.52 -3.56 -9.02
N ARG A 138 -10.21 -4.71 -9.00
CA ARG A 138 -11.59 -4.78 -8.51
C ARG A 138 -11.72 -4.18 -7.11
N PHE A 139 -12.85 -3.55 -6.81
CA PHE A 139 -13.14 -2.83 -5.57
C PHE A 139 -12.29 -1.58 -5.33
N TYR A 140 -11.58 -1.09 -6.34
CA TYR A 140 -10.86 0.19 -6.26
C TYR A 140 -11.24 1.07 -7.46
N GLY A 141 -11.09 2.38 -7.28
CA GLY A 141 -11.42 3.36 -8.30
C GLY A 141 -12.88 3.28 -8.78
N GLU A 142 -13.07 3.03 -10.07
CA GLU A 142 -14.38 2.86 -10.70
C GLU A 142 -14.75 1.38 -10.91
N SER A 143 -13.83 0.45 -10.64
CA SER A 143 -14.05 -1.00 -10.83
C SER A 143 -14.80 -1.63 -9.66
N MET A 144 -15.99 -1.10 -9.37
CA MET A 144 -16.84 -1.47 -8.24
C MET A 144 -17.87 -2.53 -8.65
N PRO A 145 -17.75 -3.80 -8.18
CA PRO A 145 -18.64 -4.89 -8.60
C PRO A 145 -20.11 -4.68 -8.26
N PHE A 146 -20.41 -3.94 -7.21
CA PHE A 146 -21.77 -3.65 -6.76
C PHE A 146 -22.06 -2.13 -6.75
N GLY A 147 -21.27 -1.34 -7.49
CA GLY A 147 -21.39 0.11 -7.48
C GLY A 147 -21.17 0.69 -6.08
N ASN A 148 -22.08 1.55 -5.63
CA ASN A 148 -21.99 2.16 -4.28
C ASN A 148 -22.11 1.15 -3.14
N ASP A 149 -22.71 -0.01 -3.38
CA ASP A 149 -22.95 -1.03 -2.36
C ASP A 149 -21.76 -1.99 -2.19
N SER A 150 -20.66 -1.77 -2.93
CA SER A 150 -19.49 -2.67 -2.93
C SER A 150 -18.83 -2.87 -1.55
N TYR A 151 -19.04 -1.93 -0.63
CA TYR A 151 -18.47 -1.97 0.72
C TYR A 151 -19.51 -2.13 1.83
N GLU A 152 -20.78 -2.37 1.48
CA GLU A 152 -21.89 -2.40 2.45
C GLU A 152 -21.86 -3.64 3.35
N SER A 153 -21.37 -4.78 2.85
CA SER A 153 -21.31 -6.00 3.65
C SER A 153 -20.11 -6.89 3.34
N ALA A 154 -19.84 -7.81 4.26
CA ALA A 154 -18.83 -8.85 4.08
C ALA A 154 -19.17 -9.82 2.92
N GLU A 155 -20.44 -9.94 2.55
CA GLU A 155 -20.87 -10.79 1.44
C GLU A 155 -20.39 -10.23 0.10
N GLU A 156 -20.52 -8.92 -0.12
CA GLU A 156 -20.01 -8.23 -1.30
C GLU A 156 -18.47 -8.17 -1.28
N LEU A 157 -17.89 -7.75 -0.15
CA LEU A 157 -16.44 -7.66 0.02
C LEU A 157 -15.72 -9.02 -0.09
N GLY A 158 -16.44 -10.13 0.07
CA GLY A 158 -15.89 -11.49 -0.08
C GLY A 158 -15.26 -11.77 -1.45
N TYR A 159 -15.59 -10.97 -2.47
CA TYR A 159 -14.98 -11.06 -3.80
C TYR A 159 -13.74 -10.17 -3.98
N LEU A 160 -13.39 -9.35 -2.99
CA LEU A 160 -12.15 -8.59 -2.96
C LEU A 160 -11.00 -9.48 -2.48
N THR A 161 -10.35 -10.15 -3.41
CA THR A 161 -9.16 -10.98 -3.14
C THR A 161 -8.12 -10.82 -4.24
N SER A 162 -6.84 -11.04 -3.89
CA SER A 162 -5.73 -11.03 -4.85
C SER A 162 -5.90 -12.10 -5.94
N THR A 163 -6.43 -13.27 -5.59
CA THR A 163 -6.68 -14.35 -6.57
C THR A 163 -7.71 -13.96 -7.61
N GLN A 164 -8.81 -13.31 -7.21
CA GLN A 164 -9.82 -12.81 -8.15
C GLN A 164 -9.23 -11.71 -9.04
N ALA A 165 -8.44 -10.77 -8.49
CA ALA A 165 -7.79 -9.71 -9.26
C ALA A 165 -6.82 -10.27 -10.30
N LEU A 166 -6.01 -11.28 -9.95
CA LEU A 166 -5.11 -11.93 -10.91
C LEU A 166 -5.89 -12.62 -12.05
N ALA A 167 -7.04 -13.24 -11.75
CA ALA A 167 -7.90 -13.84 -12.75
C ALA A 167 -8.53 -12.76 -13.67
N ASP A 168 -8.94 -11.62 -13.13
CA ASP A 168 -9.40 -10.46 -13.90
C ASP A 168 -8.35 -10.05 -14.94
N TYR A 169 -7.12 -9.85 -14.51
CA TYR A 169 -6.03 -9.44 -15.40
C TYR A 169 -5.79 -10.47 -16.50
N ALA A 170 -5.81 -11.76 -16.15
CA ALA A 170 -5.62 -12.83 -17.12
C ALA A 170 -6.69 -12.83 -18.21
N ILE A 171 -7.95 -12.67 -17.84
CA ILE A 171 -9.08 -12.68 -18.78
C ILE A 171 -9.07 -11.42 -19.65
N LEU A 172 -8.83 -10.25 -19.04
CA LEU A 172 -8.77 -8.99 -19.77
C LEU A 172 -7.62 -9.01 -20.79
N ILE A 173 -6.40 -9.41 -20.39
CA ILE A 173 -5.24 -9.49 -21.30
C ILE A 173 -5.52 -10.42 -22.47
N ARG A 174 -6.07 -11.60 -22.23
CA ARG A 174 -6.42 -12.54 -23.31
C ARG A 174 -7.46 -11.97 -24.28
N SER A 175 -8.50 -11.34 -23.73
CA SER A 175 -9.53 -10.69 -24.55
C SER A 175 -8.97 -9.53 -25.36
N LEU A 176 -8.13 -8.70 -24.74
CA LEU A 176 -7.47 -7.58 -25.38
C LEU A 176 -6.58 -8.05 -26.55
N LYS A 177 -5.75 -9.06 -26.34
CA LYS A 177 -4.90 -9.65 -27.39
C LYS A 177 -5.73 -10.13 -28.58
N LYS A 178 -6.83 -10.83 -28.32
CA LYS A 178 -7.75 -11.30 -29.35
C LYS A 178 -8.39 -10.13 -30.14
N ASN A 179 -8.91 -9.13 -29.41
CA ASN A 179 -9.61 -8.00 -30.02
C ASN A 179 -8.68 -7.12 -30.86
N LEU A 180 -7.40 -7.07 -30.52
CA LEU A 180 -6.38 -6.29 -31.22
C LEU A 180 -5.60 -7.13 -32.24
N SER A 181 -5.95 -8.40 -32.48
CA SER A 181 -5.18 -9.35 -33.34
C SER A 181 -3.70 -9.40 -32.95
N ALA A 182 -3.43 -9.41 -31.63
CA ALA A 182 -2.11 -9.33 -31.04
C ALA A 182 -1.74 -10.62 -30.26
N GLU A 183 -2.26 -11.78 -30.70
CA GLU A 183 -2.03 -13.06 -30.05
C GLU A 183 -0.53 -13.41 -29.96
N ALA A 184 0.26 -13.00 -30.95
CA ALA A 184 1.71 -13.21 -30.99
C ALA A 184 2.51 -12.17 -30.15
N SER A 185 1.88 -11.14 -29.61
CA SER A 185 2.56 -10.13 -28.79
C SER A 185 2.95 -10.70 -27.41
N PRO A 186 4.22 -10.61 -27.00
CA PRO A 186 4.60 -10.96 -25.63
C PRO A 186 4.03 -9.96 -24.64
N VAL A 187 3.68 -10.43 -23.45
CA VAL A 187 3.20 -9.59 -22.35
C VAL A 187 4.25 -9.52 -21.25
N VAL A 188 4.61 -8.33 -20.81
CA VAL A 188 5.41 -8.10 -19.60
C VAL A 188 4.54 -7.35 -18.60
N VAL A 189 4.49 -7.83 -17.36
CA VAL A 189 3.73 -7.17 -16.30
C VAL A 189 4.62 -6.34 -15.40
N PHE A 190 4.09 -5.23 -14.93
CA PHE A 190 4.75 -4.24 -14.07
C PHE A 190 3.86 -3.96 -12.87
N GLY A 191 4.45 -3.76 -11.72
CA GLY A 191 3.72 -3.31 -10.55
C GLY A 191 4.64 -2.81 -9.45
N GLY A 192 4.18 -1.80 -8.71
CA GLY A 192 4.86 -1.28 -7.52
C GLY A 192 4.10 -1.64 -6.25
N SER A 193 4.78 -1.84 -5.12
CA SER A 193 4.15 -2.13 -3.84
C SER A 193 3.26 -3.38 -3.90
N TYR A 194 1.98 -3.31 -3.49
CA TYR A 194 1.01 -4.40 -3.66
C TYR A 194 0.84 -4.77 -5.14
N GLY A 195 0.82 -3.80 -6.06
CA GLY A 195 0.84 -4.09 -7.49
C GLY A 195 2.07 -4.89 -7.92
N GLY A 196 3.22 -4.65 -7.28
CA GLY A 196 4.44 -5.45 -7.47
C GLY A 196 4.30 -6.88 -6.94
N MET A 197 3.63 -7.06 -5.80
CA MET A 197 3.27 -8.40 -5.31
C MET A 197 2.38 -9.12 -6.33
N LEU A 198 1.35 -8.43 -6.84
CA LEU A 198 0.47 -8.96 -7.88
C LEU A 198 1.22 -9.29 -9.17
N ALA A 199 2.16 -8.46 -9.61
CA ALA A 199 2.98 -8.74 -10.80
C ALA A 199 3.82 -10.01 -10.63
N ALA A 200 4.49 -10.18 -9.50
CA ALA A 200 5.27 -11.37 -9.18
C ALA A 200 4.38 -12.63 -9.10
N TRP A 201 3.25 -12.54 -8.40
CA TRP A 201 2.27 -13.63 -8.28
C TRP A 201 1.58 -13.93 -9.62
N PHE A 202 1.33 -12.92 -10.45
CA PHE A 202 0.79 -13.12 -11.79
C PHE A 202 1.75 -13.91 -12.66
N ARG A 203 3.06 -13.60 -12.65
CA ARG A 203 4.06 -14.37 -13.35
C ARG A 203 4.17 -15.81 -12.83
N LEU A 204 4.00 -16.02 -11.54
CA LEU A 204 4.02 -17.35 -10.93
C LEU A 204 2.78 -18.19 -11.32
N LYS A 205 1.58 -17.58 -11.31
CA LYS A 205 0.30 -18.29 -11.51
C LYS A 205 -0.15 -18.37 -12.98
N TYR A 206 0.23 -17.40 -13.79
CA TYR A 206 -0.18 -17.28 -15.20
C TYR A 206 1.02 -17.16 -16.16
N PRO A 207 2.00 -18.11 -16.08
CA PRO A 207 3.21 -18.03 -16.91
C PRO A 207 2.95 -18.19 -18.40
N HIS A 208 1.78 -18.68 -18.79
CA HIS A 208 1.32 -18.80 -20.17
C HIS A 208 0.73 -17.49 -20.74
N ILE A 209 0.52 -16.48 -19.91
CA ILE A 209 -0.01 -15.16 -20.31
C ILE A 209 1.11 -14.12 -20.36
N THR A 210 1.98 -14.09 -19.33
CA THR A 210 3.07 -13.13 -19.26
C THR A 210 4.43 -13.81 -19.34
N ILE A 211 5.36 -13.23 -20.11
CA ILE A 211 6.72 -13.74 -20.26
C ILE A 211 7.67 -13.29 -19.15
N GLY A 212 7.33 -12.24 -18.41
CA GLY A 212 8.13 -11.72 -17.32
C GLY A 212 7.39 -10.66 -16.49
N ALA A 213 7.94 -10.35 -15.32
CA ALA A 213 7.41 -9.38 -14.38
C ALA A 213 8.51 -8.48 -13.81
N LEU A 214 8.25 -7.17 -13.74
CA LEU A 214 9.00 -6.22 -12.93
C LEU A 214 8.17 -5.87 -11.69
N ALA A 215 8.61 -6.37 -10.54
CA ALA A 215 7.99 -6.23 -9.23
C ALA A 215 8.82 -5.25 -8.38
N SER A 216 8.46 -3.98 -8.41
CA SER A 216 9.20 -2.94 -7.69
C SER A 216 8.65 -2.74 -6.30
N SER A 217 9.54 -2.70 -5.29
CA SER A 217 9.18 -2.56 -3.87
C SER A 217 8.07 -3.51 -3.43
N ALA A 218 8.13 -4.75 -3.89
CA ALA A 218 7.11 -5.76 -3.66
C ALA A 218 7.41 -6.56 -2.39
N PRO A 219 6.71 -6.34 -1.27
CA PRO A 219 7.03 -6.97 0.01
C PRO A 219 6.42 -8.38 0.12
N ILE A 220 6.73 -9.27 -0.83
CA ILE A 220 6.17 -10.64 -0.86
C ILE A 220 6.61 -11.53 0.31
N LEU A 221 7.58 -11.08 1.09
CA LEU A 221 8.07 -11.76 2.30
C LEU A 221 7.52 -11.16 3.60
N GLN A 222 6.73 -10.05 3.56
CA GLN A 222 6.22 -9.34 4.74
C GLN A 222 5.04 -10.09 5.39
N PHE A 223 5.16 -11.39 5.55
CA PHE A 223 4.15 -12.25 6.16
C PHE A 223 4.71 -12.97 7.38
N ASP A 224 3.79 -13.51 8.18
CA ASP A 224 4.10 -14.19 9.43
C ASP A 224 5.15 -15.30 9.25
N HIS A 225 6.08 -15.38 10.21
CA HIS A 225 7.18 -16.36 10.24
C HIS A 225 8.18 -16.31 9.05
N ILE A 226 8.18 -15.22 8.25
CA ILE A 226 9.14 -15.04 7.15
C ILE A 226 10.15 -13.96 7.50
N VAL A 227 9.69 -12.78 7.90
CA VAL A 227 10.53 -11.67 8.35
C VAL A 227 10.18 -11.27 9.79
N PRO A 228 11.09 -10.64 10.56
CA PRO A 228 10.77 -10.11 11.88
C PRO A 228 9.63 -9.08 11.78
N TRP A 229 8.69 -9.12 12.71
CA TRP A 229 7.54 -8.21 12.71
C TRP A 229 7.94 -6.75 12.91
N SER A 230 9.08 -6.49 13.56
CA SER A 230 9.60 -5.13 13.78
C SER A 230 10.33 -4.54 12.56
N SER A 231 10.65 -5.35 11.56
CA SER A 231 11.56 -4.99 10.48
C SER A 231 11.15 -3.73 9.73
N PHE A 232 9.84 -3.51 9.52
CA PHE A 232 9.34 -2.33 8.82
C PHE A 232 9.62 -1.02 9.60
N TYR A 233 9.19 -0.94 10.87
CA TYR A 233 9.39 0.26 11.69
C TYR A 233 10.85 0.46 12.12
N ASP A 234 11.61 -0.62 12.26
CA ASP A 234 13.05 -0.55 12.44
C ASP A 234 13.73 0.02 11.18
N GLY A 235 13.20 -0.30 9.99
CA GLY A 235 13.62 0.29 8.72
C GLY A 235 13.37 1.80 8.66
N VAL A 236 12.14 2.24 8.97
CA VAL A 236 11.81 3.67 9.07
C VAL A 236 12.75 4.38 10.04
N SER A 237 12.95 3.79 11.22
CA SER A 237 13.81 4.35 12.28
C SER A 237 15.26 4.47 11.85
N GLN A 238 15.75 3.51 11.08
CA GLN A 238 17.12 3.51 10.58
C GLN A 238 17.36 4.67 9.60
N ASP A 239 16.40 4.97 8.72
CA ASP A 239 16.53 6.08 7.76
C ASP A 239 16.67 7.43 8.47
N PHE A 240 15.87 7.68 9.52
CA PHE A 240 16.02 8.90 10.33
C PHE A 240 17.33 8.93 11.11
N LYS A 241 17.73 7.78 11.68
CA LYS A 241 18.98 7.65 12.44
C LYS A 241 20.22 7.87 11.58
N ASP A 242 20.20 7.40 10.33
CA ASP A 242 21.28 7.58 9.37
C ASP A 242 21.44 9.05 8.95
N GLU A 243 20.35 9.82 8.92
CA GLU A 243 20.42 11.25 8.64
C GLU A 243 20.85 12.07 9.86
N SER A 244 20.32 11.78 11.05
CA SER A 244 20.67 12.48 12.29
C SER A 244 20.27 11.68 13.53
N ILE A 245 21.25 11.39 14.39
CA ILE A 245 21.00 10.76 15.69
C ILE A 245 20.13 11.65 16.57
N ASN A 246 20.36 12.98 16.61
CA ASN A 246 19.54 13.90 17.38
C ASN A 246 18.09 13.93 16.89
N CYS A 247 17.87 13.93 15.57
CA CYS A 247 16.53 13.84 14.98
C CYS A 247 15.82 12.57 15.44
N PHE A 248 16.48 11.43 15.35
CA PHE A 248 15.96 10.14 15.80
C PHE A 248 15.58 10.16 17.30
N GLU A 249 16.45 10.66 18.18
CA GLU A 249 16.20 10.72 19.63
C GLU A 249 15.05 11.69 19.96
N VAL A 250 15.01 12.87 19.31
CA VAL A 250 13.92 13.83 19.50
C VAL A 250 12.56 13.22 19.11
N ILE A 251 12.50 12.49 18.01
CA ILE A 251 11.24 11.81 17.62
C ILE A 251 10.90 10.74 18.64
N LYS A 252 11.89 9.95 19.07
CA LYS A 252 11.71 8.88 20.05
C LYS A 252 11.17 9.39 21.38
N ASP A 253 11.74 10.46 21.89
CA ASP A 253 11.35 11.03 23.20
C ASP A 253 10.03 11.80 23.13
N SER A 254 9.62 12.25 21.94
CA SER A 254 8.40 13.05 21.76
C SER A 254 7.12 12.29 22.09
N TRP A 255 7.12 10.98 21.96
CA TRP A 255 5.92 10.17 22.21
C TRP A 255 5.50 10.20 23.69
N ASP A 256 6.44 10.10 24.60
CA ASP A 256 6.17 10.16 26.04
C ASP A 256 5.69 11.56 26.43
N GLU A 257 6.34 12.62 25.94
CA GLU A 257 5.89 14.00 26.20
C GLU A 257 4.49 14.26 25.65
N LEU A 258 4.18 13.77 24.44
CA LEU A 258 2.84 13.86 23.87
C LEU A 258 1.76 13.26 24.81
N MET A 259 2.03 12.06 25.35
CA MET A 259 1.11 11.40 26.28
C MET A 259 1.00 12.14 27.60
N VAL A 260 2.12 12.67 28.12
CA VAL A 260 2.16 13.47 29.34
C VAL A 260 1.35 14.76 29.19
N VAL A 261 1.53 15.49 28.10
CA VAL A 261 0.75 16.72 27.82
C VAL A 261 -0.72 16.39 27.62
N GLY A 262 -1.05 15.34 26.87
CA GLY A 262 -2.44 14.92 26.62
C GLY A 262 -3.20 14.58 27.89
N ALA A 263 -2.53 14.06 28.91
CA ALA A 263 -3.11 13.70 30.22
C ALA A 263 -3.30 14.91 31.18
N LYS A 264 -2.64 16.05 30.93
CA LYS A 264 -2.75 17.24 31.77
C LYS A 264 -4.13 17.88 31.65
N LYS A 265 -4.59 18.53 32.73
CA LYS A 265 -5.79 19.38 32.67
C LYS A 265 -5.59 20.51 31.67
N GLY A 266 -6.37 20.54 30.62
CA GLY A 266 -6.23 21.51 29.52
C GLY A 266 -5.21 21.10 28.43
N GLY A 267 -4.56 19.94 28.56
CA GLY A 267 -3.56 19.45 27.62
C GLY A 267 -4.07 19.29 26.19
N MET A 268 -5.31 18.84 26.00
CA MET A 268 -5.92 18.79 24.66
C MET A 268 -6.06 20.16 23.99
N LEU A 269 -6.25 21.24 24.78
CA LEU A 269 -6.27 22.59 24.23
C LEU A 269 -4.84 23.07 23.91
N GLU A 270 -3.87 22.70 24.71
CA GLU A 270 -2.45 22.92 24.46
C GLU A 270 -2.01 22.24 23.17
N LEU A 271 -2.28 20.93 23.01
CA LEU A 271 -2.00 20.18 21.80
C LEU A 271 -2.72 20.77 20.56
N THR A 272 -3.99 21.19 20.72
CA THR A 272 -4.74 21.86 19.64
C THR A 272 -4.00 23.08 19.11
N LYS A 273 -3.38 23.87 19.98
CA LYS A 273 -2.61 25.08 19.62
C LYS A 273 -1.25 24.71 19.05
N THR A 274 -0.50 23.83 19.72
CA THR A 274 0.86 23.41 19.30
C THR A 274 0.82 22.79 17.92
N PHE A 275 -0.15 21.93 17.65
CA PHE A 275 -0.30 21.23 16.36
C PHE A 275 -1.16 22.01 15.36
N ARG A 276 -1.54 23.24 15.67
CA ARG A 276 -2.34 24.10 14.79
C ARG A 276 -3.55 23.38 14.19
N ALA A 277 -4.24 22.58 15.02
CA ALA A 277 -5.39 21.81 14.56
C ALA A 277 -6.56 22.76 14.19
N CYS A 278 -7.27 22.47 13.10
CA CYS A 278 -8.41 23.26 12.62
C CYS A 278 -9.60 23.21 13.58
N LYS A 279 -9.68 22.17 14.39
CA LYS A 279 -10.71 21.98 15.41
C LYS A 279 -10.05 21.57 16.72
N LYS A 280 -10.76 21.78 17.84
CA LYS A 280 -10.31 21.29 19.14
C LYS A 280 -10.16 19.78 19.10
N LEU A 281 -8.96 19.28 19.38
CA LEU A 281 -8.65 17.86 19.45
C LEU A 281 -9.45 17.18 20.57
N GLN A 282 -9.93 15.97 20.29
CA GLN A 282 -10.66 15.12 21.22
C GLN A 282 -9.79 14.02 21.79
N SER A 283 -8.75 13.58 21.04
CA SER A 283 -7.87 12.47 21.41
C SER A 283 -6.40 12.81 21.17
N VAL A 284 -5.54 12.48 22.15
CA VAL A 284 -4.09 12.53 21.98
C VAL A 284 -3.63 11.51 20.93
N TYR A 285 -4.36 10.41 20.78
CA TYR A 285 -4.04 9.38 19.80
C TYR A 285 -4.18 9.88 18.36
N SER A 286 -5.11 10.81 18.07
CA SER A 286 -5.19 11.42 16.73
C SER A 286 -3.92 12.19 16.37
N VAL A 287 -3.31 12.88 17.35
CA VAL A 287 -2.02 13.57 17.15
C VAL A 287 -0.89 12.56 16.95
N ARG A 288 -0.86 11.51 17.79
CA ARG A 288 0.11 10.42 17.66
C ARG A 288 0.07 9.83 16.25
N ASP A 289 -1.12 9.48 15.77
CA ASP A 289 -1.32 8.84 14.48
C ASP A 289 -0.96 9.78 13.32
N TRP A 290 -1.22 11.09 13.48
CA TRP A 290 -0.82 12.11 12.52
C TRP A 290 0.70 12.23 12.40
N LEU A 291 1.43 12.26 13.53
CA LEU A 291 2.90 12.26 13.55
C LEU A 291 3.48 10.96 12.98
N TRP A 292 2.94 9.82 13.45
CA TRP A 292 3.36 8.49 12.99
C TRP A 292 3.30 8.37 11.48
N THR A 293 2.19 8.76 10.94
CA THR A 293 1.91 8.81 9.52
C THR A 293 2.93 9.67 8.76
N ALA A 294 3.19 10.88 9.22
CA ALA A 294 4.16 11.77 8.57
C ALA A 294 5.55 11.13 8.50
N PHE A 295 6.03 10.53 9.58
CA PHE A 295 7.37 9.92 9.59
C PHE A 295 7.45 8.68 8.72
N VAL A 296 6.46 7.79 8.80
CA VAL A 296 6.42 6.54 8.01
C VAL A 296 6.42 6.85 6.52
N TYR A 297 5.50 7.72 6.07
CA TYR A 297 5.39 7.99 4.64
C TYR A 297 6.51 8.85 4.09
N THR A 298 7.10 9.72 4.92
CA THR A 298 8.29 10.45 4.51
C THR A 298 9.47 9.50 4.26
N ALA A 299 9.67 8.49 5.11
CA ALA A 299 10.68 7.46 4.87
C ALA A 299 10.39 6.66 3.58
N MET A 300 9.13 6.23 3.37
CA MET A 300 8.77 5.52 2.14
C MET A 300 9.13 6.29 0.88
N ILE A 301 8.90 7.59 0.85
CA ILE A 301 9.09 8.44 -0.33
C ILE A 301 10.29 9.38 -0.21
N ASP A 302 11.37 8.92 0.45
CA ASP A 302 12.63 9.66 0.57
C ASP A 302 13.39 9.71 -0.76
N TYR A 303 12.73 10.30 -1.77
CA TYR A 303 13.24 10.38 -3.13
C TYR A 303 14.36 11.42 -3.26
N PRO A 304 15.35 11.18 -4.15
CA PRO A 304 16.45 12.13 -4.39
C PRO A 304 16.04 13.37 -5.18
N THR A 305 14.81 13.40 -5.69
CA THR A 305 14.23 14.52 -6.45
C THR A 305 12.88 14.91 -5.86
N PRO A 306 12.43 16.17 -5.98
CA PRO A 306 11.09 16.55 -5.55
C PRO A 306 10.03 15.69 -6.23
N ALA A 307 9.02 15.30 -5.48
CA ALA A 307 7.96 14.43 -5.98
C ALA A 307 6.59 14.80 -5.40
N ASN A 308 5.54 14.39 -6.13
CA ASN A 308 4.16 14.50 -5.71
C ASN A 308 3.47 13.14 -5.93
N PHE A 309 3.75 12.21 -5.04
CA PHE A 309 3.13 10.87 -5.06
C PHE A 309 2.05 10.77 -3.99
N LEU A 310 2.39 10.65 -2.72
CA LEU A 310 1.44 10.71 -1.60
C LEU A 310 1.11 12.16 -1.26
N MET A 311 2.14 12.95 -1.05
CA MET A 311 2.08 14.40 -0.81
C MET A 311 3.20 15.10 -1.58
N PRO A 312 3.04 16.39 -1.95
CA PRO A 312 4.15 17.17 -2.48
C PRO A 312 5.27 17.26 -1.44
N LEU A 313 6.48 16.80 -1.81
CA LEU A 313 7.65 16.82 -0.94
C LEU A 313 8.91 17.29 -1.68
N PRO A 314 9.89 17.88 -0.95
CA PRO A 314 11.19 18.20 -1.51
C PRO A 314 12.00 16.93 -1.81
N ALA A 315 13.16 17.09 -2.42
CA ALA A 315 14.18 16.05 -2.49
C ALA A 315 14.68 15.70 -1.09
N TYR A 316 14.94 14.42 -0.83
CA TYR A 316 15.45 13.91 0.45
C TYR A 316 14.61 14.39 1.66
N PRO A 317 13.31 14.12 1.72
CA PRO A 317 12.44 14.70 2.72
C PRO A 317 12.76 14.25 4.14
N VAL A 318 13.32 13.05 4.38
CA VAL A 318 13.80 12.62 5.71
C VAL A 318 14.90 13.55 6.20
N LYS A 319 15.88 13.84 5.34
CA LYS A 319 16.96 14.80 5.62
C LYS A 319 16.41 16.18 5.95
N GLU A 320 15.41 16.66 5.21
CA GLU A 320 14.79 17.97 5.47
C GLU A 320 14.01 17.99 6.78
N MET A 321 13.31 16.93 7.15
CA MET A 321 12.67 16.81 8.48
C MET A 321 13.72 16.86 9.60
N CYS A 322 14.81 16.11 9.46
CA CYS A 322 15.88 16.12 10.46
C CYS A 322 16.57 17.49 10.52
N ARG A 323 16.80 18.16 9.39
CA ARG A 323 17.33 19.53 9.36
C ARG A 323 16.44 20.52 10.11
N ILE A 324 15.12 20.37 10.02
CA ILE A 324 14.17 21.20 10.77
C ILE A 324 14.32 20.94 12.28
N ILE A 325 14.35 19.69 12.72
CA ILE A 325 14.52 19.33 14.13
C ILE A 325 15.84 19.84 14.69
N ASP A 326 16.94 19.60 13.98
CA ASP A 326 18.29 19.94 14.39
C ASP A 326 18.54 21.46 14.39
N GLY A 327 17.73 22.21 13.61
CA GLY A 327 17.81 23.67 13.54
C GLY A 327 17.24 24.42 14.74
N PHE A 328 16.50 23.75 15.62
CA PHE A 328 15.96 24.37 16.82
C PHE A 328 17.04 24.54 17.90
N PRO A 329 16.97 25.62 18.73
CA PRO A 329 17.87 25.82 19.85
C PRO A 329 17.72 24.70 20.89
N ALA A 330 18.79 24.49 21.66
CA ALA A 330 18.74 23.60 22.83
C ALA A 330 17.70 24.12 23.83
N GLY A 331 16.78 23.24 24.28
CA GLY A 331 15.72 23.58 25.24
C GLY A 331 14.41 24.03 24.60
N GLU A 332 14.31 24.06 23.27
CA GLU A 332 13.00 24.23 22.61
C GLU A 332 12.11 23.02 22.92
N ASP A 333 10.79 23.30 23.00
CA ASP A 333 9.76 22.28 23.24
C ASP A 333 9.83 21.16 22.17
N ILE A 334 9.91 19.90 22.64
CA ILE A 334 10.05 18.74 21.76
C ILE A 334 8.85 18.57 20.83
N LEU A 335 7.62 18.91 21.31
CA LEU A 335 6.40 18.81 20.49
C LEU A 335 6.38 19.86 19.38
N ILE A 336 6.97 21.04 19.61
CA ILE A 336 7.13 22.07 18.57
C ILE A 336 8.11 21.57 17.49
N LYS A 337 9.20 20.90 17.87
CA LYS A 337 10.17 20.34 16.93
C LYS A 337 9.54 19.29 16.03
N VAL A 338 8.87 18.29 16.62
CA VAL A 338 8.24 17.20 15.82
C VAL A 338 7.04 17.67 15.01
N PHE A 339 6.26 18.65 15.53
CA PHE A 339 5.22 19.31 14.75
C PHE A 339 5.78 19.99 13.51
N SER A 340 6.87 20.75 13.67
CA SER A 340 7.49 21.49 12.57
C SER A 340 8.03 20.56 11.50
N ALA A 341 8.66 19.44 11.89
CA ALA A 341 9.12 18.41 10.98
C ALA A 341 7.95 17.72 10.25
N ALA A 342 6.94 17.26 10.98
CA ALA A 342 5.77 16.60 10.40
C ALA A 342 4.98 17.54 9.47
N SER A 343 4.99 18.85 9.75
CA SER A 343 4.36 19.87 8.88
C SER A 343 4.96 19.89 7.48
N LEU A 344 6.22 19.47 7.29
CA LEU A 344 6.82 19.31 5.97
C LEU A 344 6.01 18.33 5.11
N TYR A 345 5.58 17.22 5.69
CA TYR A 345 4.79 16.22 4.98
C TYR A 345 3.41 16.77 4.58
N TYR A 346 2.71 17.41 5.50
CA TYR A 346 1.32 17.84 5.27
C TYR A 346 1.17 19.21 4.60
N ASN A 347 2.21 20.03 4.59
CA ASN A 347 2.11 21.44 4.18
C ASN A 347 3.40 21.98 3.56
N TYR A 348 4.13 21.17 2.81
CA TYR A 348 5.34 21.63 2.11
C TYR A 348 5.06 22.86 1.22
N SER A 349 3.91 22.89 0.56
CA SER A 349 3.48 24.05 -0.27
C SER A 349 3.05 25.27 0.53
N SER A 350 3.06 25.22 1.87
CA SER A 350 2.68 26.30 2.79
C SER A 350 1.28 26.90 2.55
N THR A 351 0.35 26.10 2.06
CA THR A 351 -1.01 26.54 1.70
C THR A 351 -2.03 26.37 2.83
N ASN A 352 -1.73 25.52 3.82
CA ASN A 352 -2.63 25.21 4.92
C ASN A 352 -2.36 26.13 6.11
N SER A 353 -3.39 26.81 6.59
CA SER A 353 -3.33 27.62 7.83
C SER A 353 -3.50 26.78 9.10
N CYS A 354 -4.17 25.64 9.01
CA CYS A 354 -4.36 24.66 10.08
C CYS A 354 -4.41 23.23 9.51
N PHE A 355 -4.38 22.23 10.40
CA PHE A 355 -4.41 20.82 10.05
C PHE A 355 -5.68 20.13 10.55
N ASP A 356 -6.36 19.37 9.70
CA ASP A 356 -7.49 18.52 10.09
C ASP A 356 -6.95 17.16 10.58
N ILE A 357 -6.58 17.10 11.87
CA ILE A 357 -5.88 15.97 12.47
C ILE A 357 -6.82 14.77 12.75
N GLU A 358 -8.12 15.04 12.94
CA GLU A 358 -9.07 14.00 13.37
C GLU A 358 -9.90 13.40 12.22
N ASN A 359 -9.95 14.07 11.09
CA ASN A 359 -10.74 13.58 9.94
C ASN A 359 -9.81 13.16 8.81
N GLY A 360 -9.66 11.88 8.63
CA GLY A 360 -9.05 11.31 7.43
C GLY A 360 -9.99 11.43 6.23
N SER A 361 -9.44 11.59 5.03
CA SER A 361 -10.17 11.41 3.77
C SER A 361 -9.45 10.34 2.94
N ASP A 362 -10.16 9.69 2.02
CA ASP A 362 -9.58 8.67 1.12
C ASP A 362 -9.75 9.09 -0.34
N PRO A 363 -8.92 10.02 -0.87
CA PRO A 363 -9.07 10.52 -2.23
C PRO A 363 -8.70 9.50 -3.30
N HIS A 364 -7.99 8.44 -2.94
CA HIS A 364 -7.53 7.42 -3.89
C HIS A 364 -8.34 6.12 -3.78
N GLY A 365 -9.33 6.06 -2.87
CA GLY A 365 -10.22 4.91 -2.74
C GLY A 365 -9.56 3.69 -2.11
N LEU A 366 -8.78 3.88 -1.04
CA LEU A 366 -8.02 2.82 -0.37
C LEU A 366 -8.85 1.97 0.62
N HIS A 367 -10.12 2.25 0.79
CA HIS A 367 -10.99 1.58 1.80
C HIS A 367 -10.99 0.05 1.72
N GLY A 368 -10.81 -0.51 0.52
CA GLY A 368 -10.73 -1.95 0.32
C GLY A 368 -9.57 -2.63 1.03
N TRP A 369 -8.48 -1.89 1.30
CA TRP A 369 -7.29 -2.46 1.94
C TRP A 369 -7.53 -2.96 3.36
N ASP A 370 -8.37 -2.29 4.14
CA ASP A 370 -8.74 -2.75 5.49
C ASP A 370 -9.41 -4.13 5.47
N TRP A 371 -10.28 -4.35 4.48
CA TRP A 371 -10.86 -5.67 4.25
C TRP A 371 -9.80 -6.70 3.90
N GLN A 372 -8.89 -6.38 2.98
CA GLN A 372 -7.81 -7.29 2.60
C GLN A 372 -6.89 -7.61 3.78
N ALA A 373 -6.56 -6.62 4.62
CA ALA A 373 -5.81 -6.83 5.86
C ALA A 373 -6.57 -7.72 6.86
N CYS A 374 -7.89 -7.55 6.96
CA CYS A 374 -8.77 -8.37 7.81
C CYS A 374 -9.06 -9.76 7.25
N THR A 375 -8.62 -10.09 6.04
CA THR A 375 -8.90 -11.37 5.39
C THR A 375 -7.63 -12.12 4.98
N GLU A 376 -6.98 -11.70 3.91
CA GLU A 376 -5.85 -12.41 3.30
C GLU A 376 -4.49 -11.73 3.52
N MET A 377 -4.44 -10.39 3.55
CA MET A 377 -3.20 -9.60 3.64
C MET A 377 -2.79 -9.32 5.09
N VAL A 378 -2.72 -10.37 5.89
CA VAL A 378 -2.34 -10.26 7.30
C VAL A 378 -0.83 -10.11 7.41
N MET A 379 -0.39 -8.89 7.67
CA MET A 379 1.03 -8.53 7.83
C MET A 379 1.28 -8.04 9.25
N PRO A 380 1.70 -8.91 10.19
CA PRO A 380 2.02 -8.48 11.55
C PRO A 380 3.16 -7.47 11.55
N MET A 381 2.94 -6.31 12.17
CA MET A 381 3.94 -5.26 12.31
C MET A 381 4.01 -4.77 13.73
N THR A 382 5.24 -4.65 14.25
CA THR A 382 5.54 -4.16 15.59
C THR A 382 6.70 -3.18 15.53
N SER A 383 6.93 -2.42 16.59
CA SER A 383 8.13 -1.63 16.79
C SER A 383 8.98 -2.21 17.91
N SER A 384 10.29 -2.29 17.68
CA SER A 384 11.24 -2.79 18.68
C SER A 384 11.67 -1.69 19.67
N ASN A 385 12.43 -2.07 20.70
CA ASN A 385 13.03 -1.09 21.61
C ASN A 385 14.08 -0.18 20.93
N GLU A 386 14.62 -0.62 19.80
CA GLU A 386 15.59 0.14 19.02
C GLU A 386 14.93 1.13 18.05
N SER A 387 13.61 1.02 17.91
CA SER A 387 12.82 1.90 17.05
C SER A 387 12.70 3.31 17.64
N MET A 388 12.52 4.31 16.77
CA MET A 388 12.10 5.65 17.20
C MET A 388 10.60 5.72 17.54
N PHE A 389 9.84 4.67 17.26
CA PHE A 389 8.43 4.54 17.65
C PHE A 389 8.31 3.82 19.01
N PRO A 390 7.24 4.07 19.77
CA PRO A 390 7.00 3.33 21.00
C PRO A 390 6.98 1.82 20.76
N PRO A 391 7.62 1.02 21.60
CA PRO A 391 7.56 -0.44 21.48
C PRO A 391 6.13 -0.96 21.45
N SER A 392 5.86 -1.86 20.55
CA SER A 392 4.51 -2.41 20.36
C SER A 392 4.53 -3.91 20.15
N THR A 393 3.42 -4.55 20.45
CA THR A 393 3.18 -5.97 20.21
C THR A 393 2.02 -6.14 19.23
N TYR A 394 2.01 -7.25 18.52
CA TYR A 394 0.88 -7.63 17.66
C TYR A 394 0.16 -8.82 18.29
N ASP A 395 -1.12 -8.66 18.59
CA ASP A 395 -1.97 -9.71 19.13
C ASP A 395 -2.98 -10.16 18.07
N TYR A 396 -2.84 -11.39 17.59
CA TYR A 396 -3.73 -11.99 16.58
C TYR A 396 -5.19 -12.06 17.05
N LYS A 397 -5.41 -12.27 18.36
CA LYS A 397 -6.76 -12.35 18.90
C LYS A 397 -7.41 -10.97 18.89
N GLU A 398 -6.71 -9.95 19.38
CA GLU A 398 -7.21 -8.57 19.37
C GLU A 398 -7.49 -8.09 17.97
N PHE A 399 -6.55 -8.27 17.04
CA PHE A 399 -6.75 -7.94 15.64
C PHE A 399 -7.92 -8.70 15.01
N GLY A 400 -8.04 -10.00 15.30
CA GLY A 400 -9.17 -10.81 14.83
C GLY A 400 -10.51 -10.37 15.41
N ASP A 401 -10.54 -9.90 16.66
CA ASP A 401 -11.77 -9.37 17.28
C ASP A 401 -12.16 -8.00 16.69
N GLN A 402 -11.20 -7.15 16.33
CA GLN A 402 -11.44 -5.90 15.58
C GLN A 402 -12.03 -6.20 14.19
N CYS A 403 -11.45 -7.14 13.44
CA CYS A 403 -11.98 -7.56 12.14
C CYS A 403 -13.37 -8.19 12.25
N MET A 404 -13.62 -8.99 13.28
CA MET A 404 -14.94 -9.56 13.55
C MET A 404 -15.98 -8.48 13.86
N THR A 405 -15.59 -7.44 14.61
CA THR A 405 -16.46 -6.32 14.95
C THR A 405 -16.80 -5.46 13.73
N LYS A 406 -15.80 -5.22 12.86
CA LYS A 406 -15.93 -4.33 11.70
C LYS A 406 -16.61 -5.00 10.51
N TYR A 407 -16.27 -6.27 10.24
CA TYR A 407 -16.60 -6.96 9.01
C TYR A 407 -17.25 -8.34 9.21
N GLU A 408 -17.44 -8.79 10.43
CA GLU A 408 -17.97 -10.13 10.75
C GLU A 408 -17.10 -11.29 10.22
N VAL A 409 -15.80 -11.04 9.98
CA VAL A 409 -14.84 -12.03 9.49
C VAL A 409 -13.65 -12.17 10.42
N ARG A 410 -12.96 -13.30 10.32
CA ARG A 410 -11.66 -13.49 10.97
C ARG A 410 -10.55 -13.59 9.95
N PRO A 411 -9.39 -12.96 10.20
CA PRO A 411 -8.22 -13.02 9.35
C PRO A 411 -7.74 -14.45 9.10
N ARG A 412 -7.18 -14.68 7.93
CA ARG A 412 -6.51 -15.94 7.56
C ARG A 412 -4.99 -15.69 7.39
N PRO A 413 -4.21 -15.65 8.47
CA PRO A 413 -2.81 -15.20 8.46
C PRO A 413 -1.91 -15.97 7.50
N HIS A 414 -2.27 -17.21 7.17
CA HIS A 414 -1.48 -18.08 6.30
C HIS A 414 -2.05 -18.21 4.89
N TRP A 415 -3.07 -17.41 4.53
CA TRP A 415 -3.70 -17.58 3.21
C TRP A 415 -2.75 -17.22 2.07
N ILE A 416 -2.08 -16.08 2.14
CA ILE A 416 -1.13 -15.65 1.10
C ILE A 416 0.01 -16.65 0.95
N THR A 417 0.57 -17.13 2.07
CA THR A 417 1.62 -18.15 2.02
C THR A 417 1.10 -19.48 1.49
N THR A 418 -0.14 -19.86 1.77
CA THR A 418 -0.78 -21.04 1.19
C THR A 418 -0.95 -20.93 -0.32
N GLU A 419 -1.38 -19.76 -0.79
CA GLU A 419 -1.73 -19.52 -2.19
C GLU A 419 -0.51 -19.33 -3.09
N TYR A 420 0.55 -18.63 -2.58
CA TYR A 420 1.64 -18.16 -3.43
C TYR A 420 3.03 -18.72 -3.11
N GLY A 421 3.15 -19.75 -2.32
CA GLY A 421 4.42 -20.46 -2.21
C GLY A 421 4.91 -20.78 -0.80
N GLY A 422 4.06 -20.68 0.20
CA GLY A 422 4.36 -21.07 1.58
C GLY A 422 5.40 -20.17 2.26
N ASN A 423 5.84 -20.58 3.45
CA ASN A 423 6.84 -19.82 4.23
C ASN A 423 8.26 -19.89 3.64
N LYS A 424 8.48 -20.72 2.60
CA LYS A 424 9.75 -20.81 1.87
C LYS A 424 9.58 -20.34 0.44
N ILE A 425 9.00 -19.14 0.27
CA ILE A 425 8.66 -18.59 -1.05
C ILE A 425 9.87 -18.56 -1.99
N GLU A 426 11.08 -18.22 -1.51
CA GLU A 426 12.28 -18.21 -2.33
C GLU A 426 12.59 -19.59 -2.93
N LEU A 427 12.36 -20.68 -2.17
CA LEU A 427 12.54 -22.04 -2.68
C LEU A 427 11.51 -22.38 -3.76
N VAL A 428 10.27 -21.94 -3.57
CA VAL A 428 9.18 -22.14 -4.54
C VAL A 428 9.46 -21.34 -5.80
N LEU A 429 9.83 -20.08 -5.69
CA LEU A 429 10.23 -19.26 -6.83
C LEU A 429 11.42 -19.85 -7.57
N LYS A 430 12.44 -20.36 -6.86
CA LYS A 430 13.59 -21.03 -7.48
C LYS A 430 13.20 -22.26 -8.32
N ARG A 431 12.18 -23.01 -7.88
CA ARG A 431 11.77 -24.26 -8.53
C ARG A 431 10.74 -24.09 -9.63
N PHE A 432 9.83 -23.13 -9.46
CA PHE A 432 8.62 -22.99 -10.28
C PHE A 432 8.46 -21.61 -10.92
N GLY A 433 9.21 -20.60 -10.45
CA GLY A 433 9.20 -19.25 -11.01
C GLY A 433 10.28 -19.04 -12.06
N SER A 434 10.09 -18.01 -12.90
CA SER A 434 11.08 -17.54 -13.86
C SER A 434 10.76 -16.11 -14.31
N ASN A 435 11.78 -15.40 -14.78
CA ASN A 435 11.64 -14.09 -15.39
C ASN A 435 10.92 -13.06 -14.47
N ILE A 436 11.44 -12.87 -13.27
CA ILE A 436 10.98 -11.85 -12.34
C ILE A 436 12.17 -10.98 -11.96
N ILE A 437 12.00 -9.67 -12.08
CA ILE A 437 12.88 -8.68 -11.46
C ILE A 437 12.20 -8.21 -10.18
N PHE A 438 12.86 -8.39 -9.04
CA PHE A 438 12.51 -7.74 -7.79
C PHE A 438 13.41 -6.52 -7.63
N SER A 439 12.83 -5.33 -7.73
CA SER A 439 13.54 -4.07 -7.57
C SER A 439 13.26 -3.48 -6.19
N ASN A 440 14.30 -3.16 -5.43
CA ASN A 440 14.17 -2.64 -4.07
C ASN A 440 15.17 -1.53 -3.79
N GLY A 441 14.71 -0.48 -3.10
CA GLY A 441 15.57 0.55 -2.52
C GLY A 441 15.72 0.33 -1.02
N MET A 442 16.95 0.47 -0.47
CA MET A 442 17.19 0.19 0.95
C MET A 442 16.70 1.29 1.89
N ARG A 443 16.36 2.48 1.36
CA ARG A 443 15.65 3.55 2.09
C ARG A 443 14.12 3.37 2.05
N ASP A 444 13.63 2.34 1.37
CA ASP A 444 12.24 1.95 1.44
C ASP A 444 12.02 0.98 2.62
N PRO A 445 11.24 1.31 3.65
CA PRO A 445 10.98 0.39 4.76
C PRO A 445 10.40 -0.95 4.31
N TRP A 446 9.62 -0.97 3.22
CA TRP A 446 9.06 -2.19 2.63
C TRP A 446 10.11 -3.13 2.05
N SER A 447 11.32 -2.63 1.76
CA SER A 447 12.43 -3.48 1.29
C SER A 447 12.76 -4.61 2.28
N ARG A 448 12.45 -4.41 3.57
CA ARG A 448 12.66 -5.43 4.62
C ARG A 448 11.83 -6.69 4.40
N GLY A 449 10.69 -6.56 3.72
CA GLY A 449 9.84 -7.67 3.28
C GLY A 449 10.01 -8.02 1.79
N GLY A 450 10.99 -7.44 1.10
CA GLY A 450 11.28 -7.65 -0.31
C GLY A 450 12.33 -8.74 -0.56
N VAL A 451 12.42 -9.20 -1.80
CA VAL A 451 13.48 -10.11 -2.25
C VAL A 451 14.74 -9.30 -2.57
N LEU A 452 15.77 -9.45 -1.74
CA LEU A 452 17.00 -8.65 -1.80
C LEU A 452 18.22 -9.41 -2.39
N LYS A 453 18.05 -10.66 -2.79
CA LYS A 453 19.11 -11.49 -3.39
C LYS A 453 18.57 -12.25 -4.58
N ASN A 454 19.41 -12.48 -5.58
CA ASN A 454 19.04 -13.30 -6.71
C ASN A 454 18.63 -14.71 -6.26
N ILE A 455 17.46 -15.15 -6.68
CA ILE A 455 16.93 -16.49 -6.37
C ILE A 455 17.43 -17.50 -7.42
N SER A 456 17.49 -17.06 -8.67
CA SER A 456 18.00 -17.87 -9.81
C SER A 456 18.57 -16.95 -10.88
N SER A 457 19.05 -17.53 -12.00
CA SER A 457 19.53 -16.77 -13.15
C SER A 457 18.44 -15.93 -13.85
N SER A 458 17.16 -16.28 -13.65
CA SER A 458 16.01 -15.57 -14.25
C SER A 458 15.13 -14.87 -13.20
N ILE A 459 15.41 -15.01 -11.91
CA ILE A 459 14.75 -14.27 -10.83
C ILE A 459 15.81 -13.42 -10.12
N ILE A 460 15.82 -12.17 -10.48
CA ILE A 460 16.91 -11.24 -10.19
C ILE A 460 16.42 -10.20 -9.19
N ALA A 461 17.25 -9.91 -8.19
CA ALA A 461 17.06 -8.79 -7.27
C ALA A 461 17.96 -7.63 -7.68
N LEU A 462 17.37 -6.49 -7.99
CA LEU A 462 18.06 -5.23 -8.19
C LEU A 462 17.89 -4.41 -6.90
N VAL A 463 18.99 -4.15 -6.20
CA VAL A 463 18.96 -3.48 -4.91
C VAL A 463 19.83 -2.25 -4.95
N THR A 464 19.25 -1.09 -4.66
CA THR A 464 19.96 0.20 -4.61
C THR A 464 20.01 0.71 -3.16
N PRO A 465 21.21 1.05 -2.64
CA PRO A 465 21.35 1.52 -1.25
C PRO A 465 20.56 2.79 -0.92
N LEU A 466 20.36 3.67 -1.92
CA LEU A 466 19.76 4.99 -1.76
C LEU A 466 18.36 5.10 -2.40
N GLY A 467 17.82 4.03 -2.93
CA GLY A 467 16.47 4.01 -3.49
C GLY A 467 15.42 3.98 -2.39
N ALA A 468 14.27 4.61 -2.66
CA ALA A 468 13.08 4.56 -1.83
C ALA A 468 11.93 3.86 -2.58
N HIS A 469 10.70 3.88 -2.06
CA HIS A 469 9.58 3.06 -2.51
C HIS A 469 9.29 3.21 -4.02
N HIS A 470 9.50 2.14 -4.78
CA HIS A 470 9.38 2.02 -6.25
C HIS A 470 9.86 3.26 -7.04
N LEU A 471 10.99 3.83 -6.62
CA LEU A 471 11.59 4.99 -7.26
C LEU A 471 11.96 4.76 -8.75
N ASP A 472 12.34 3.53 -9.10
CA ASP A 472 12.59 3.08 -10.47
C ASP A 472 11.40 3.31 -11.40
N PHE A 473 10.17 3.25 -10.90
CA PHE A 473 8.94 3.47 -11.67
C PHE A 473 8.60 4.93 -11.94
N ARG A 474 9.23 5.88 -11.22
CA ARG A 474 8.99 7.30 -11.48
C ARG A 474 9.47 7.68 -12.89
N ALA A 475 8.87 8.73 -13.46
CA ALA A 475 9.36 9.30 -14.72
C ALA A 475 10.83 9.70 -14.60
N ALA A 476 11.60 9.48 -15.66
CA ALA A 476 12.99 9.91 -15.70
C ALA A 476 13.10 11.43 -15.67
N THR A 477 14.05 11.94 -14.89
CA THR A 477 14.37 13.35 -14.83
C THR A 477 15.84 13.60 -15.15
N LYS A 478 16.18 14.83 -15.53
CA LYS A 478 17.58 15.22 -15.74
C LYS A 478 18.41 15.11 -14.45
N ASP A 479 17.76 15.29 -13.31
CA ASP A 479 18.36 15.35 -11.98
C ASP A 479 18.45 13.96 -11.32
N ASP A 480 17.97 12.91 -11.98
CA ASP A 480 18.10 11.55 -11.49
C ASP A 480 19.57 11.17 -11.26
N PRO A 481 19.91 10.58 -10.11
CA PRO A 481 21.26 10.15 -9.83
C PRO A 481 21.70 9.02 -10.78
N LYS A 482 23.01 8.89 -10.95
CA LYS A 482 23.62 7.92 -11.88
C LYS A 482 23.16 6.48 -11.57
N TRP A 483 23.13 6.10 -10.30
CA TRP A 483 22.74 4.76 -9.88
C TRP A 483 21.29 4.40 -10.27
N LEU A 484 20.36 5.38 -10.26
CA LEU A 484 18.98 5.16 -10.68
C LEU A 484 18.88 4.96 -12.20
N LYS A 485 19.63 5.73 -12.97
CA LYS A 485 19.73 5.56 -14.43
C LYS A 485 20.28 4.17 -14.78
N GLU A 486 21.37 3.75 -14.13
CA GLU A 486 21.98 2.41 -14.31
C GLU A 486 21.04 1.26 -13.91
N GLN A 487 20.24 1.43 -12.85
CA GLN A 487 19.22 0.48 -12.46
C GLN A 487 18.18 0.30 -13.57
N ARG A 488 17.56 1.40 -14.03
CA ARG A 488 16.55 1.37 -15.11
C ARG A 488 17.12 0.81 -16.43
N GLU A 489 18.37 1.13 -16.78
CA GLU A 489 19.03 0.52 -17.93
C GLU A 489 19.17 -0.99 -17.78
N THR A 490 19.45 -1.47 -16.59
CA THR A 490 19.55 -2.90 -16.28
C THR A 490 18.19 -3.59 -16.41
N GLU A 491 17.13 -2.99 -15.88
CA GLU A 491 15.75 -3.48 -16.02
C GLU A 491 15.35 -3.58 -17.49
N VAL A 492 15.60 -2.53 -18.26
CA VAL A 492 15.32 -2.49 -19.72
C VAL A 492 16.08 -3.59 -20.46
N LYS A 493 17.36 -3.82 -20.10
CA LYS A 493 18.16 -4.86 -20.74
C LYS A 493 17.64 -6.27 -20.46
N ILE A 494 17.20 -6.52 -19.22
CA ILE A 494 16.63 -7.82 -18.83
C ILE A 494 15.30 -8.05 -19.55
N ILE A 495 14.42 -7.05 -19.58
CA ILE A 495 13.12 -7.11 -20.28
C ILE A 495 13.35 -7.38 -21.79
N GLN A 496 14.32 -6.71 -22.41
CA GLN A 496 14.67 -6.96 -23.81
C GLN A 496 15.08 -8.43 -24.02
N GLY A 497 15.90 -8.99 -23.13
CA GLY A 497 16.29 -10.39 -23.21
C GLY A 497 15.11 -11.36 -23.13
N TRP A 498 14.09 -11.09 -22.32
CA TRP A 498 12.87 -11.91 -22.28
C TRP A 498 12.08 -11.84 -23.58
N ILE A 499 11.97 -10.65 -24.17
CA ILE A 499 11.26 -10.42 -25.45
C ILE A 499 12.00 -11.12 -26.58
N ASP A 500 13.33 -11.01 -26.64
CA ASP A 500 14.15 -11.66 -27.67
C ASP A 500 14.02 -13.19 -27.57
N GLN A 501 14.08 -13.76 -26.38
CA GLN A 501 13.90 -15.18 -26.13
C GLN A 501 12.50 -15.65 -26.57
N TYR A 502 11.45 -14.88 -26.27
CA TYR A 502 10.09 -15.20 -26.68
C TYR A 502 9.98 -15.34 -28.21
N TYR A 503 10.56 -14.40 -28.96
CA TYR A 503 10.53 -14.47 -30.42
C TYR A 503 11.42 -15.58 -30.99
N GLU A 504 12.50 -15.92 -30.30
CA GLU A 504 13.31 -17.09 -30.67
C GLU A 504 12.52 -18.40 -30.50
N ASP A 505 11.78 -18.52 -29.40
CA ASP A 505 10.96 -19.70 -29.13
C ASP A 505 9.77 -19.85 -30.08
N LEU A 506 9.20 -18.74 -30.57
CA LEU A 506 8.15 -18.75 -31.59
C LEU A 506 8.65 -19.20 -32.96
N ARG A 507 9.96 -19.12 -33.24
CA ARG A 507 10.56 -19.52 -34.53
C ARG A 507 10.94 -21.00 -34.57
N LYS A 508 11.03 -21.66 -33.44
CA LYS A 508 11.28 -23.11 -33.29
C LYS A 508 10.01 -23.92 -33.45
#